data_2231492c39783353be98b1bb25f64286
#
_entry.id   2231492c39783353be98b1bb25f64286
#
_cell.length_a   1.000
_cell.length_b   1.000
_cell.length_c   1.000
_cell.angle_alpha   90.00
_cell.angle_beta   90.00
_cell.angle_gamma   90.00
#
_symmetry.space_group_name_H-M   'P 1'
#
loop_
_entity.id
_entity.type
_entity.pdbx_description
1 polymer ?
#
loop_
_entity_poly.entity_id
_entity_poly.type
_entity_poly.pdbx_seq_one_letter_code
_entity_poly.pdbx_strand_id
1 'polypeptide(L)'
;LHMPMSLSLLAHQFRNFNRSSVSCYLDFAKQFRGLETKLIYSDHHLSHSLTALAYSNTKKDICSIVVDGFGDRSTASISQVVDQSEINELWECSYPVSLGLFYSSITDYLGFAINEGEYKVMGLSSYGDSSSESAKLVGNLMGWDSNSHQLISDMSYFDYHLSITNSYSSKLEELLGPARNPFIPLVPGDSDF
;
A
#
# COMPACT_ATOMS: atom_id res chain seq x y z
N LEU A 1 -18.37 5.43 -18.39
CA LEU A 1 -17.20 5.30 -17.51
C LEU A 1 -17.72 4.79 -16.16
N HIS A 2 -17.75 3.49 -15.97
CA HIS A 2 -17.92 2.92 -14.63
C HIS A 2 -16.53 2.83 -14.01
N MET A 3 -16.24 3.69 -13.04
CA MET A 3 -15.17 3.46 -12.08
C MET A 3 -15.77 2.66 -10.92
N PRO A 4 -15.34 1.44 -10.66
CA PRO A 4 -15.68 0.75 -9.42
C PRO A 4 -14.74 1.22 -8.31
N MET A 5 -14.85 2.47 -7.90
CA MET A 5 -14.23 2.91 -6.66
C MET A 5 -15.18 2.63 -5.51
N SER A 6 -14.68 2.10 -4.38
CA SER A 6 -15.52 1.94 -3.21
C SER A 6 -16.06 3.30 -2.77
N LEU A 7 -17.33 3.35 -2.35
CA LEU A 7 -17.97 4.59 -1.85
C LEU A 7 -17.18 5.24 -0.71
N SER A 8 -16.47 4.44 0.10
CA SER A 8 -15.62 4.93 1.18
C SER A 8 -14.38 5.66 0.64
N LEU A 9 -13.78 5.16 -0.42
CA LEU A 9 -12.64 5.80 -1.07
C LEU A 9 -13.07 7.07 -1.81
N LEU A 10 -14.20 7.03 -2.51
CA LEU A 10 -14.82 8.21 -3.10
C LEU A 10 -15.10 9.26 -2.02
N ALA A 11 -15.71 8.87 -0.89
CA ALA A 11 -16.01 9.80 0.20
C ALA A 11 -14.74 10.36 0.84
N HIS A 12 -13.68 9.55 0.99
CA HIS A 12 -12.39 10.01 1.51
C HIS A 12 -11.69 10.94 0.51
N GLN A 13 -11.61 10.57 -0.74
CA GLN A 13 -11.08 11.42 -1.80
C GLN A 13 -11.91 12.71 -1.94
N PHE A 14 -13.24 12.64 -1.92
CA PHE A 14 -14.08 13.84 -1.99
C PHE A 14 -14.00 14.76 -0.77
N ARG A 15 -13.73 14.25 0.42
CA ARG A 15 -13.48 15.08 1.62
C ARG A 15 -12.18 15.86 1.50
N ASN A 16 -11.17 15.31 0.86
CA ASN A 16 -9.81 15.86 0.80
C ASN A 16 -9.40 16.31 -0.60
N PHE A 17 -10.27 16.11 -1.61
CA PHE A 17 -9.98 16.52 -2.98
C PHE A 17 -9.98 18.06 -3.08
N ASN A 18 -8.82 18.60 -3.26
CA ASN A 18 -8.70 19.95 -3.71
C ASN A 18 -9.30 20.05 -5.13
N ARG A 19 -10.09 21.11 -5.42
CA ARG A 19 -10.69 21.37 -6.74
C ARG A 19 -9.71 21.19 -7.90
N SER A 20 -8.40 21.35 -7.66
CA SER A 20 -7.33 21.17 -8.62
C SER A 20 -7.22 19.75 -9.20
N SER A 21 -7.45 18.71 -8.41
CA SER A 21 -7.28 17.31 -8.87
C SER A 21 -8.42 16.86 -9.79
N VAL A 22 -9.68 17.26 -9.48
CA VAL A 22 -10.82 17.01 -10.38
C VAL A 22 -10.67 17.80 -11.67
N SER A 23 -10.17 19.04 -11.59
CA SER A 23 -9.89 19.87 -12.77
C SER A 23 -8.83 19.22 -13.65
N CYS A 24 -7.75 18.71 -13.08
CA CYS A 24 -6.68 18.04 -13.81
C CYS A 24 -7.19 16.80 -14.58
N TYR A 25 -8.02 15.96 -13.93
CA TYR A 25 -8.65 14.81 -14.62
C TYR A 25 -9.59 15.23 -15.75
N LEU A 26 -10.43 16.25 -15.53
CA LEU A 26 -11.33 16.76 -16.56
C LEU A 26 -10.57 17.42 -17.72
N ASP A 27 -9.46 18.10 -17.43
CA ASP A 27 -8.61 18.73 -18.44
C ASP A 27 -7.85 17.68 -19.25
N PHE A 28 -7.37 16.60 -18.60
CA PHE A 28 -6.83 15.43 -19.28
C PHE A 28 -7.88 14.80 -20.22
N ALA A 29 -9.08 14.54 -19.73
CA ALA A 29 -10.15 13.97 -20.54
C ALA A 29 -10.57 14.87 -21.71
N LYS A 30 -10.49 16.20 -21.56
CA LYS A 30 -10.78 17.16 -22.64
C LYS A 30 -9.73 17.13 -23.75
N GLN A 31 -8.44 16.89 -23.44
CA GLN A 31 -7.36 16.82 -24.42
C GLN A 31 -7.57 15.71 -25.44
N PHE A 32 -8.32 14.66 -25.08
CA PHE A 32 -8.62 13.53 -25.96
C PHE A 32 -9.96 13.68 -26.71
N ARG A 33 -10.70 14.78 -26.50
CA ARG A 33 -11.92 15.04 -27.24
C ARG A 33 -11.61 15.32 -28.71
N GLY A 34 -12.23 14.55 -29.59
CA GLY A 34 -12.06 14.69 -31.05
C GLY A 34 -10.88 13.93 -31.63
N LEU A 35 -10.14 13.17 -30.82
CA LEU A 35 -9.20 12.17 -31.31
C LEU A 35 -9.92 10.84 -31.52
N GLU A 36 -9.64 10.17 -32.65
CA GLU A 36 -10.07 8.78 -32.88
C GLU A 36 -9.25 7.81 -32.01
N THR A 37 -9.18 8.09 -30.71
CA THR A 37 -8.36 7.34 -29.76
C THR A 37 -9.27 6.46 -28.92
N LYS A 38 -8.99 5.16 -28.90
CA LYS A 38 -9.65 4.21 -28.01
C LYS A 38 -9.01 4.29 -26.62
N LEU A 39 -9.80 4.66 -25.62
CA LEU A 39 -9.38 4.58 -24.23
C LEU A 39 -9.60 3.14 -23.72
N ILE A 40 -8.53 2.52 -23.22
CA ILE A 40 -8.56 1.20 -22.61
C ILE A 40 -8.24 1.37 -21.15
N TYR A 41 -9.13 0.91 -20.28
CA TYR A 41 -8.90 0.80 -18.84
C TYR A 41 -8.33 -0.59 -18.54
N SER A 42 -7.31 -0.63 -17.69
CA SER A 42 -6.78 -1.86 -17.11
C SER A 42 -6.81 -1.74 -15.60
N ASP A 43 -7.24 -2.80 -14.91
CA ASP A 43 -7.16 -2.90 -13.46
C ASP A 43 -5.70 -2.80 -12.98
N HIS A 44 -5.48 -2.17 -11.83
CA HIS A 44 -4.16 -1.87 -11.32
C HIS A 44 -3.35 -3.14 -11.02
N HIS A 45 -3.92 -4.07 -10.26
CA HIS A 45 -3.25 -5.33 -9.90
C HIS A 45 -3.10 -6.27 -11.09
N LEU A 46 -4.07 -6.26 -12.00
CA LEU A 46 -3.94 -6.97 -13.28
C LEU A 46 -2.75 -6.43 -14.08
N SER A 47 -2.56 -5.12 -14.10
CA SER A 47 -1.43 -4.50 -14.82
C SER A 47 -0.08 -4.92 -14.23
N HIS A 48 0.04 -5.01 -12.90
CA HIS A 48 1.23 -5.55 -12.23
C HIS A 48 1.47 -7.02 -12.59
N SER A 49 0.42 -7.85 -12.53
CA SER A 49 0.51 -9.28 -12.89
C SER A 49 0.92 -9.49 -14.35
N LEU A 50 0.36 -8.71 -15.27
CA LEU A 50 0.73 -8.77 -16.69
C LEU A 50 2.17 -8.29 -16.92
N THR A 51 2.64 -7.30 -16.19
CA THR A 51 4.03 -6.84 -16.25
C THR A 51 4.98 -7.94 -15.80
N ALA A 52 4.70 -8.58 -14.65
CA ALA A 52 5.51 -9.70 -14.17
C ALA A 52 5.52 -10.89 -15.18
N LEU A 53 4.35 -11.19 -15.76
CA LEU A 53 4.23 -12.21 -16.80
C LEU A 53 5.06 -11.87 -18.05
N ALA A 54 5.09 -10.61 -18.47
CA ALA A 54 5.85 -10.16 -19.64
C ALA A 54 7.35 -10.43 -19.48
N TYR A 55 7.88 -10.28 -18.27
CA TYR A 55 9.28 -10.54 -17.95
C TYR A 55 9.57 -11.97 -17.52
N SER A 56 8.56 -12.80 -17.31
CA SER A 56 8.74 -14.21 -16.95
C SER A 56 9.24 -15.04 -18.14
N ASN A 57 10.10 -15.99 -17.85
CA ASN A 57 10.56 -16.97 -18.83
C ASN A 57 9.48 -18.02 -19.17
N THR A 58 8.56 -18.27 -18.27
CA THR A 58 7.39 -19.13 -18.50
C THR A 58 6.14 -18.27 -18.70
N LYS A 59 5.21 -18.75 -19.51
CA LYS A 59 4.00 -18.00 -19.90
C LYS A 59 2.71 -18.69 -19.47
N LYS A 60 2.82 -19.75 -18.69
CA LYS A 60 1.67 -20.51 -18.19
C LYS A 60 1.98 -21.10 -16.82
N ASP A 61 0.92 -21.44 -16.10
CA ASP A 61 0.98 -22.09 -14.79
C ASP A 61 1.80 -21.27 -13.76
N ILE A 62 1.57 -19.97 -13.74
CA ILE A 62 2.26 -19.02 -12.85
C ILE A 62 1.33 -18.58 -11.74
N CYS A 63 1.84 -18.50 -10.51
CA CYS A 63 1.22 -17.76 -9.43
C CYS A 63 1.79 -16.33 -9.44
N SER A 64 0.93 -15.34 -9.64
CA SER A 64 1.26 -13.93 -9.51
C SER A 64 0.83 -13.44 -8.14
N ILE A 65 1.75 -12.81 -7.41
CA ILE A 65 1.48 -12.15 -6.13
C ILE A 65 1.79 -10.68 -6.32
N VAL A 66 0.79 -9.84 -6.09
CA VAL A 66 0.90 -8.39 -6.11
C VAL A 66 0.71 -7.87 -4.68
N VAL A 67 1.64 -7.06 -4.21
CA VAL A 67 1.55 -6.35 -2.93
C VAL A 67 1.85 -4.89 -3.19
N ASP A 68 0.90 -4.03 -2.84
CA ASP A 68 0.98 -2.61 -3.11
C ASP A 68 0.55 -1.80 -1.88
N GLY A 69 0.80 -0.51 -1.90
CA GLY A 69 0.20 0.41 -0.95
C GLY A 69 -1.30 0.50 -1.18
N PHE A 70 -1.66 0.77 -2.44
CA PHE A 70 -3.05 0.98 -2.81
C PHE A 70 -3.20 1.04 -4.34
N GLY A 71 -3.99 0.15 -4.90
CA GLY A 71 -4.30 0.10 -6.32
C GLY A 71 -5.79 -0.07 -6.58
N ASP A 72 -6.46 0.96 -7.09
CA ASP A 72 -7.90 1.04 -7.30
C ASP A 72 -8.71 0.76 -6.01
N ARG A 73 -8.90 -0.50 -5.66
CA ARG A 73 -9.54 -0.97 -4.40
C ARG A 73 -8.66 -1.95 -3.63
N SER A 74 -7.75 -2.60 -4.34
CA SER A 74 -6.95 -3.71 -3.82
C SER A 74 -5.61 -3.21 -3.28
N THR A 75 -5.13 -3.87 -2.24
CA THR A 75 -3.82 -3.60 -1.63
C THR A 75 -2.89 -4.80 -1.76
N ALA A 76 -3.44 -5.99 -1.93
CA ALA A 76 -2.71 -7.19 -2.30
C ALA A 76 -3.63 -8.14 -3.06
N SER A 77 -3.07 -8.95 -3.95
CA SER A 77 -3.82 -9.98 -4.67
C SER A 77 -2.93 -11.17 -5.03
N ILE A 78 -3.57 -12.33 -5.16
CA ILE A 78 -2.96 -13.55 -5.66
C ILE A 78 -3.77 -14.02 -6.86
N SER A 79 -3.11 -14.22 -7.99
CA SER A 79 -3.75 -14.67 -9.22
C SER A 79 -3.00 -15.85 -9.81
N GLN A 80 -3.74 -16.80 -10.37
CA GLN A 80 -3.22 -17.86 -11.21
C GLN A 80 -3.24 -17.42 -12.67
N VAL A 81 -2.11 -17.46 -13.31
CA VAL A 81 -2.00 -17.29 -14.75
C VAL A 81 -1.97 -18.68 -15.38
N VAL A 82 -3.09 -19.08 -15.99
CA VAL A 82 -3.21 -20.39 -16.65
C VAL A 82 -2.45 -20.38 -17.98
N ASP A 83 -2.65 -19.32 -18.76
CA ASP A 83 -1.88 -19.02 -19.96
C ASP A 83 -1.87 -17.50 -20.25
N GLN A 84 -1.41 -17.07 -21.42
CA GLN A 84 -1.33 -15.65 -21.76
C GLN A 84 -2.68 -14.94 -21.89
N SER A 85 -3.78 -15.69 -21.92
CA SER A 85 -5.14 -15.16 -22.14
C SER A 85 -6.05 -15.29 -20.92
N GLU A 86 -5.67 -16.09 -19.93
CA GLU A 86 -6.51 -16.41 -18.78
C GLU A 86 -5.75 -16.19 -17.47
N ILE A 87 -6.25 -15.22 -16.71
CA ILE A 87 -5.77 -14.88 -15.34
C ILE A 87 -6.95 -14.98 -14.40
N ASN A 88 -6.84 -15.86 -13.42
CA ASN A 88 -7.86 -16.11 -12.41
C ASN A 88 -7.41 -15.53 -11.08
N GLU A 89 -8.16 -14.55 -10.54
CA GLU A 89 -7.93 -14.05 -9.20
C GLU A 89 -8.34 -15.13 -8.18
N LEU A 90 -7.42 -15.49 -7.31
CA LEU A 90 -7.60 -16.49 -6.27
C LEU A 90 -7.87 -15.87 -4.90
N TRP A 91 -7.30 -14.71 -4.65
CA TRP A 91 -7.41 -14.00 -3.38
C TRP A 91 -7.13 -12.51 -3.56
N GLU A 92 -7.81 -11.69 -2.78
CA GLU A 92 -7.66 -10.24 -2.76
C GLU A 92 -7.74 -9.71 -1.33
N CYS A 93 -6.88 -8.76 -1.00
CA CYS A 93 -7.00 -7.91 0.16
C CYS A 93 -7.43 -6.51 -0.26
N SER A 94 -8.45 -5.99 0.38
CA SER A 94 -9.01 -4.68 0.05
C SER A 94 -8.58 -3.62 1.05
N TYR A 95 -8.45 -2.40 0.57
CA TYR A 95 -8.31 -1.22 1.41
C TYR A 95 -9.43 -1.15 2.48
N PRO A 96 -9.18 -0.76 3.74
CA PRO A 96 -7.96 -0.07 4.20
C PRO A 96 -6.83 -0.97 4.70
N VAL A 97 -7.01 -2.29 4.81
CA VAL A 97 -5.91 -3.17 5.21
C VAL A 97 -4.88 -3.23 4.10
N SER A 98 -3.64 -2.84 4.38
CA SER A 98 -2.57 -2.74 3.38
C SER A 98 -1.20 -2.97 3.99
N LEU A 99 -0.46 -3.96 3.47
CA LEU A 99 0.94 -4.19 3.83
C LEU A 99 1.84 -3.02 3.41
N GLY A 100 1.59 -2.45 2.23
CA GLY A 100 2.38 -1.32 1.74
C GLY A 100 2.18 -0.07 2.58
N LEU A 101 0.93 0.30 2.89
CA LEU A 101 0.64 1.47 3.73
C LEU A 101 1.03 1.24 5.20
N PHE A 102 0.94 0.01 5.70
CA PHE A 102 1.51 -0.36 6.99
C PHE A 102 3.02 -0.08 7.02
N TYR A 103 3.76 -0.55 6.01
CA TYR A 103 5.19 -0.32 5.91
C TYR A 103 5.53 1.17 5.78
N SER A 104 4.76 1.92 5.00
CA SER A 104 4.91 3.38 4.89
C SER A 104 4.63 4.09 6.21
N SER A 105 3.65 3.62 7.02
CA SER A 105 3.37 4.20 8.33
C SER A 105 4.50 3.97 9.33
N ILE A 106 5.10 2.79 9.33
CA ILE A 106 6.29 2.52 10.15
C ILE A 106 7.49 3.33 9.64
N THR A 107 7.62 3.53 8.33
CA THR A 107 8.64 4.39 7.73
C THR A 107 8.53 5.82 8.24
N ASP A 108 7.32 6.37 8.27
CA ASP A 108 7.01 7.71 8.79
C ASP A 108 7.29 7.81 10.30
N TYR A 109 6.83 6.82 11.07
CA TYR A 109 7.08 6.74 12.52
C TYR A 109 8.59 6.74 12.84
N LEU A 110 9.40 6.08 12.01
CA LEU A 110 10.86 6.10 12.08
C LEU A 110 11.50 7.39 11.56
N GLY A 111 10.70 8.41 11.21
CA GLY A 111 11.16 9.74 10.79
C GLY A 111 11.71 9.79 9.37
N PHE A 112 11.31 8.88 8.50
CA PHE A 112 11.68 8.91 7.08
C PHE A 112 10.48 9.34 6.23
N ALA A 113 10.75 9.99 5.10
CA ALA A 113 9.71 10.40 4.17
C ALA A 113 9.06 9.18 3.50
N ILE A 114 7.72 9.13 3.50
CA ILE A 114 6.93 8.12 2.80
C ILE A 114 7.22 8.18 1.30
N ASN A 115 7.26 7.03 0.64
CA ASN A 115 7.60 6.81 -0.77
C ASN A 115 9.07 7.10 -1.15
N GLU A 116 9.89 7.53 -0.18
CA GLU A 116 11.30 7.82 -0.38
C GLU A 116 12.20 7.20 0.70
N GLY A 117 11.63 6.67 1.76
CA GLY A 117 12.35 6.21 2.94
C GLY A 117 12.27 4.72 3.22
N GLU A 118 11.37 4.00 2.56
CA GLU A 118 11.12 2.58 2.81
C GLU A 118 12.38 1.73 2.63
N TYR A 119 13.22 2.03 1.64
CA TYR A 119 14.49 1.34 1.44
C TYR A 119 15.50 1.58 2.57
N LYS A 120 15.41 2.72 3.27
CA LYS A 120 16.24 3.02 4.45
C LYS A 120 15.83 2.13 5.63
N VAL A 121 14.51 1.98 5.85
CA VAL A 121 13.97 1.07 6.87
C VAL A 121 14.39 -0.37 6.56
N MET A 122 14.33 -0.80 5.30
CA MET A 122 14.84 -2.10 4.87
C MET A 122 16.33 -2.26 5.21
N GLY A 123 17.15 -1.24 4.95
CA GLY A 123 18.59 -1.27 5.31
C GLY A 123 18.83 -1.32 6.81
N LEU A 124 18.05 -0.56 7.60
CA LEU A 124 18.14 -0.54 9.05
C LEU A 124 17.70 -1.86 9.70
N SER A 125 16.80 -2.61 9.09
CA SER A 125 16.33 -3.88 9.64
C SER A 125 17.46 -4.89 9.92
N SER A 126 18.60 -4.75 9.26
CA SER A 126 19.79 -5.58 9.48
C SER A 126 20.46 -5.34 10.85
N TYR A 127 20.19 -4.20 11.47
CA TYR A 127 20.74 -3.81 12.77
C TYR A 127 19.78 -4.05 13.93
N GLY A 128 18.51 -4.37 13.61
CA GLY A 128 17.46 -4.60 14.59
C GLY A 128 17.52 -5.99 15.21
N ASP A 129 16.89 -6.13 16.37
CA ASP A 129 16.66 -7.41 17.04
C ASP A 129 15.22 -7.88 16.88
N SER A 130 15.00 -8.89 16.03
CA SER A 130 13.67 -9.48 15.80
C SER A 130 13.07 -10.14 17.04
N SER A 131 13.84 -10.40 18.09
CA SER A 131 13.37 -10.96 19.36
C SER A 131 12.92 -9.88 20.35
N SER A 132 13.18 -8.60 20.07
CA SER A 132 12.82 -7.48 20.92
C SER A 132 11.31 -7.38 21.15
N GLU A 133 10.92 -6.69 22.21
CA GLU A 133 9.50 -6.47 22.51
C GLU A 133 8.85 -5.56 21.45
N SER A 134 9.54 -4.53 21.01
CA SER A 134 9.06 -3.64 19.95
C SER A 134 8.80 -4.40 18.64
N ALA A 135 9.69 -5.31 18.23
CA ALA A 135 9.49 -6.13 17.04
C ALA A 135 8.24 -7.01 17.16
N LYS A 136 7.98 -7.59 18.35
CA LYS A 136 6.76 -8.37 18.61
C LYS A 136 5.51 -7.51 18.58
N LEU A 137 5.56 -6.31 19.18
CA LEU A 137 4.44 -5.37 19.16
C LEU A 137 4.11 -4.95 17.73
N VAL A 138 5.09 -4.56 16.92
CA VAL A 138 4.90 -4.22 15.50
C VAL A 138 4.35 -5.41 14.71
N GLY A 139 4.89 -6.62 14.95
CA GLY A 139 4.42 -7.84 14.30
C GLY A 139 2.97 -8.19 14.62
N ASN A 140 2.44 -7.75 15.76
CA ASN A 140 1.05 -7.97 16.14
C ASN A 140 0.07 -6.94 15.55
N LEU A 141 0.56 -5.84 14.97
CA LEU A 141 -0.30 -4.81 14.36
C LEU A 141 -0.94 -5.25 13.05
N MET A 142 -0.35 -6.25 12.40
CA MET A 142 -0.88 -6.87 11.20
C MET A 142 -0.74 -8.39 11.30
N GLY A 143 -1.76 -9.12 10.89
CA GLY A 143 -1.80 -10.56 11.01
C GLY A 143 -2.59 -11.22 9.89
N TRP A 144 -2.58 -12.54 9.91
CA TRP A 144 -3.38 -13.39 9.05
C TRP A 144 -4.47 -14.09 9.87
N ASP A 145 -5.73 -13.89 9.51
CA ASP A 145 -6.84 -14.65 10.09
C ASP A 145 -7.08 -15.90 9.25
N SER A 146 -6.78 -17.04 9.84
CA SER A 146 -6.95 -18.35 9.19
C SER A 146 -8.40 -18.77 8.98
N ASN A 147 -9.36 -18.16 9.68
CA ASN A 147 -10.78 -18.48 9.53
C ASN A 147 -11.38 -17.74 8.34
N SER A 148 -11.08 -16.45 8.20
CA SER A 148 -11.56 -15.64 7.08
C SER A 148 -10.64 -15.71 5.86
N HIS A 149 -9.44 -16.26 5.99
CA HIS A 149 -8.38 -16.22 4.98
C HIS A 149 -8.07 -14.79 4.51
N GLN A 150 -7.99 -13.85 5.46
CA GLN A 150 -7.73 -12.44 5.18
C GLN A 150 -6.58 -11.89 6.01
N LEU A 151 -5.90 -10.88 5.46
CA LEU A 151 -5.05 -10.00 6.25
C LEU A 151 -5.95 -9.16 7.15
N ILE A 152 -5.54 -9.03 8.40
CA ILE A 152 -6.21 -8.21 9.41
C ILE A 152 -5.24 -7.23 10.02
N SER A 153 -5.74 -6.06 10.38
CA SER A 153 -4.99 -5.04 11.10
C SER A 153 -5.93 -4.26 12.01
N ASP A 154 -5.46 -3.89 13.20
CA ASP A 154 -6.16 -2.91 14.01
C ASP A 154 -5.93 -1.50 13.44
N MET A 155 -6.89 -1.06 12.65
CA MET A 155 -6.84 0.24 11.97
C MET A 155 -6.83 1.44 12.92
N SER A 156 -7.04 1.23 14.23
CA SER A 156 -6.97 2.32 15.21
C SER A 156 -5.56 2.88 15.42
N TYR A 157 -4.52 2.15 15.00
CA TYR A 157 -3.13 2.59 15.04
C TYR A 157 -2.71 3.40 13.80
N PHE A 158 -3.54 3.43 12.75
CA PHE A 158 -3.19 3.99 11.45
C PHE A 158 -4.21 5.05 10.99
N ASP A 159 -3.72 6.17 10.50
CA ASP A 159 -4.53 7.30 10.06
C ASP A 159 -4.54 7.48 8.53
N TYR A 160 -3.76 6.72 7.78
CA TYR A 160 -3.68 6.86 6.32
C TYR A 160 -5.03 6.67 5.60
N HIS A 161 -6.01 6.04 6.24
CA HIS A 161 -7.36 5.87 5.71
C HIS A 161 -8.30 7.02 6.10
N LEU A 162 -7.89 7.90 7.00
CA LEU A 162 -8.65 9.04 7.51
C LEU A 162 -8.01 10.38 7.14
N SER A 163 -6.69 10.41 6.95
CA SER A 163 -5.87 11.60 6.74
C SER A 163 -4.98 11.45 5.52
N ILE A 164 -4.69 12.58 4.86
CA ILE A 164 -3.68 12.65 3.78
C ILE A 164 -2.31 13.13 4.29
N THR A 165 -2.25 13.60 5.54
CA THR A 165 -1.04 14.16 6.15
C THR A 165 -0.45 13.26 7.23
N ASN A 166 -1.27 12.43 7.84
CA ASN A 166 -0.88 11.56 8.94
C ASN A 166 -1.04 10.10 8.49
N SER A 167 0.00 9.33 8.63
CA SER A 167 0.00 7.91 8.26
C SER A 167 -0.38 7.02 9.45
N TYR A 168 -0.08 7.44 10.67
CA TYR A 168 -0.36 6.72 11.92
C TYR A 168 -1.04 7.63 12.95
N SER A 169 -1.67 7.02 13.94
CA SER A 169 -2.37 7.68 15.04
C SER A 169 -1.48 7.81 16.29
N SER A 170 -1.88 8.64 17.26
CA SER A 170 -1.20 8.74 18.56
C SER A 170 -1.13 7.42 19.33
N LYS A 171 -2.03 6.48 19.05
CA LYS A 171 -1.97 5.14 19.67
C LYS A 171 -0.71 4.36 19.31
N LEU A 172 -0.15 4.61 18.12
CA LEU A 172 1.12 3.97 17.74
C LEU A 172 2.26 4.46 18.64
N GLU A 173 2.29 5.76 18.94
CA GLU A 173 3.27 6.34 19.88
C GLU A 173 3.01 5.90 21.34
N GLU A 174 1.75 5.69 21.73
CA GLU A 174 1.42 5.11 23.04
C GLU A 174 1.93 3.67 23.17
N LEU A 175 1.93 2.92 22.07
CA LEU A 175 2.35 1.52 22.01
C LEU A 175 3.87 1.36 21.95
N LEU A 176 4.53 2.13 21.08
CA LEU A 176 5.94 1.93 20.73
C LEU A 176 6.87 3.00 21.33
N GLY A 177 6.32 4.03 21.96
CA GLY A 177 7.04 5.23 22.38
C GLY A 177 6.94 6.37 21.35
N PRO A 178 7.60 7.51 21.61
CA PRO A 178 7.55 8.66 20.72
C PRO A 178 8.19 8.36 19.37
N ALA A 179 7.58 8.88 18.29
CA ALA A 179 8.15 8.76 16.95
C ALA A 179 9.55 9.37 16.88
N ARG A 180 10.40 8.78 16.06
CA ARG A 180 11.76 9.24 15.91
C ARG A 180 11.82 10.64 15.29
N ASN A 181 12.63 11.51 15.89
CA ASN A 181 12.90 12.83 15.31
C ASN A 181 13.82 12.70 14.08
N PRO A 182 13.37 13.08 12.86
CA PRO A 182 14.14 12.95 11.63
C PRO A 182 15.45 13.78 11.61
N PHE A 183 15.55 14.80 12.46
CA PHE A 183 16.73 15.67 12.55
C PHE A 183 17.84 15.14 13.48
N ILE A 184 17.56 14.05 14.21
CA ILE A 184 18.58 13.40 15.05
C ILE A 184 19.25 12.31 14.22
N PRO A 185 20.60 12.34 14.06
CA PRO A 185 21.34 11.28 13.37
C PRO A 185 21.11 9.93 14.04
N LEU A 186 20.97 8.88 13.22
CA LEU A 186 20.98 7.50 13.71
C LEU A 186 22.42 7.11 14.08
N VAL A 187 22.63 6.70 15.32
CA VAL A 187 23.93 6.21 15.79
C VAL A 187 23.77 4.73 16.16
N PRO A 188 24.53 3.82 15.51
CA PRO A 188 24.48 2.40 15.86
C PRO A 188 24.80 2.18 17.35
N GLY A 189 23.92 1.49 18.05
CA GLY A 189 24.04 1.20 19.48
C GLY A 189 23.27 2.13 20.40
N ASP A 190 22.57 3.14 19.90
CA ASP A 190 21.60 3.90 20.68
C ASP A 190 20.33 3.06 20.91
N SER A 191 19.60 3.38 22.01
CA SER A 191 18.35 2.71 22.39
C SER A 191 17.22 2.88 21.37
N ASP A 192 17.42 3.72 20.37
CA ASP A 192 16.46 4.04 19.31
C ASP A 192 16.68 3.18 18.04
N PHE A 193 17.54 2.17 18.15
CA PHE A 193 17.77 1.16 17.12
C PHE A 193 17.01 -0.14 17.41
#